data_340208fcbf628bb1c3cc630ae77a3f4e
#
_entry.id   340208fcbf628bb1c3cc630ae77a3f4e
#
_cell.length_a   1.000
_cell.length_b   1.000
_cell.length_c   1.000
_cell.angle_alpha   90.00
_cell.angle_beta   90.00
_cell.angle_gamma   90.00
#
_symmetry.space_group_name_H-M   'P 1'
#
loop_
_entity.id
_entity.type
_entity.pdbx_description
1 polymer ?
#
loop_
_entity_poly.entity_id
_entity_poly.type
_entity_poly.pdbx_seq_one_letter_code
_entity_poly.pdbx_strand_id
1 'polypeptide(L)'
;MHSIPQRCARRPLSGGLVVPWVSLVHGGHAAFGSLDAGRARTAILRCLCQICGQALQERCYLIVRPADAARGRSPEPALHPECLPYAAAHCPMLNGTATHYRHRPVLATHPAGRPCTDPSCPCPSRSPSEDHPARSGSPADRYEAWMIRTRTYLPVYAPDRPDVPIGISVAVPVLRRRLLRTAVLTPEQQRLMDLWHALMDES
;
A
#
# COMPACT_ATOMS: atom_id res chain seq x y z
N MET A 1 -17.54 12.92 3.80
CA MET A 1 -16.83 11.87 4.60
C MET A 1 -17.17 10.52 3.99
N HIS A 2 -16.17 9.72 3.63
CA HIS A 2 -16.43 8.34 3.19
C HIS A 2 -16.80 7.49 4.41
N SER A 3 -17.96 6.86 4.38
CA SER A 3 -18.42 5.99 5.45
C SER A 3 -17.52 4.75 5.57
N ILE A 4 -17.41 4.21 6.78
CA ILE A 4 -16.70 2.95 7.00
C ILE A 4 -17.43 1.84 6.21
N PRO A 5 -16.71 1.08 5.35
CA PRO A 5 -17.32 -0.02 4.60
C PRO A 5 -17.94 -1.06 5.56
N GLN A 6 -19.09 -1.61 5.21
CA GLN A 6 -19.75 -2.64 6.02
C GLN A 6 -18.83 -3.83 6.34
N ARG A 7 -17.95 -4.21 5.40
CA ARG A 7 -16.93 -5.25 5.61
C ARG A 7 -15.93 -4.92 6.71
N CYS A 8 -15.79 -3.64 7.06
CA CYS A 8 -14.89 -3.15 8.10
C CYS A 8 -15.60 -2.89 9.43
N ALA A 9 -16.91 -3.13 9.56
CA ALA A 9 -17.69 -2.82 10.76
C ALA A 9 -17.15 -3.48 12.04
N ARG A 10 -16.49 -4.63 11.93
CA ARG A 10 -15.87 -5.35 13.06
C ARG A 10 -14.36 -5.11 13.19
N ARG A 11 -13.79 -4.22 12.38
CA ARG A 11 -12.37 -3.88 12.50
C ARG A 11 -12.15 -2.90 13.66
N PRO A 12 -11.02 -3.02 14.38
CA PRO A 12 -10.67 -2.04 15.39
C PRO A 12 -10.48 -0.66 14.76
N LEU A 13 -10.75 0.37 15.54
CA LEU A 13 -10.51 1.77 15.18
C LEU A 13 -9.33 2.32 15.97
N SER A 14 -8.56 3.22 15.34
CA SER A 14 -7.53 4.01 15.98
C SER A 14 -7.60 5.44 15.45
N GLY A 15 -7.79 6.42 16.34
CA GLY A 15 -8.02 7.81 15.94
C GLY A 15 -9.24 8.01 15.03
N GLY A 16 -10.30 7.20 15.20
CA GLY A 16 -11.48 7.24 14.34
C GLY A 16 -11.34 6.55 12.98
N LEU A 17 -10.15 6.02 12.65
CA LEU A 17 -9.89 5.33 11.40
C LEU A 17 -9.89 3.82 11.59
N VAL A 18 -10.39 3.10 10.59
CA VAL A 18 -10.28 1.63 10.53
C VAL A 18 -8.81 1.24 10.50
N VAL A 19 -8.41 0.36 11.42
CA VAL A 19 -7.08 -0.26 11.36
C VAL A 19 -7.11 -1.35 10.28
N PRO A 20 -6.40 -1.19 9.14
CA PRO A 20 -6.34 -2.21 8.10
C PRO A 20 -5.90 -3.55 8.67
N TRP A 21 -6.43 -4.65 8.11
CA TRP A 21 -6.13 -5.98 8.61
C TRP A 21 -4.64 -6.32 8.57
N VAL A 22 -3.94 -5.83 7.55
CA VAL A 22 -2.49 -6.04 7.39
C VAL A 22 -1.63 -5.08 8.20
N SER A 23 -2.21 -4.08 8.88
CA SER A 23 -1.43 -3.14 9.67
C SER A 23 -0.72 -3.82 10.81
N LEU A 24 0.49 -3.39 11.06
CA LEU A 24 1.26 -3.77 12.22
C LEU A 24 0.56 -3.23 13.48
N VAL A 25 0.26 -4.10 14.43
CA VAL A 25 -0.36 -3.75 15.71
C VAL A 25 0.42 -4.42 16.83
N HIS A 26 0.77 -3.65 17.85
CA HIS A 26 1.46 -4.16 19.02
C HIS A 26 1.06 -3.36 20.27
N GLY A 27 0.86 -4.06 21.40
CA GLY A 27 0.46 -3.41 22.66
C GLY A 27 -0.77 -2.51 22.51
N GLY A 28 -1.74 -2.89 21.67
CA GLY A 28 -2.95 -2.09 21.40
C GLY A 28 -2.75 -0.89 20.47
N HIS A 29 -1.53 -0.63 19.98
CA HIS A 29 -1.23 0.49 19.09
C HIS A 29 -1.08 0.03 17.64
N ALA A 30 -1.78 0.70 16.73
CA ALA A 30 -1.66 0.48 15.29
C ALA A 30 -0.62 1.40 14.67
N ALA A 31 0.32 0.83 13.91
CA ALA A 31 1.31 1.58 13.15
C ALA A 31 0.83 1.74 11.69
N PHE A 32 0.06 2.79 11.43
CA PHE A 32 -0.40 3.09 10.07
C PHE A 32 0.79 3.30 9.12
N GLY A 33 0.71 2.72 7.93
CA GLY A 33 1.77 2.73 6.92
C GLY A 33 2.88 1.70 7.16
N SER A 34 2.71 0.80 8.15
CA SER A 34 3.57 -0.36 8.36
C SER A 34 2.74 -1.64 8.29
N LEU A 35 3.26 -2.64 7.57
CA LEU A 35 2.60 -3.93 7.38
C LEU A 35 3.19 -4.96 8.33
N ASP A 36 2.32 -5.76 8.94
CA ASP A 36 2.68 -6.99 9.63
C ASP A 36 3.06 -8.05 8.58
N ALA A 37 4.27 -8.60 8.66
CA ALA A 37 4.79 -9.53 7.66
C ALA A 37 3.96 -10.82 7.55
N GLY A 38 3.51 -11.36 8.68
CA GLY A 38 2.70 -12.57 8.71
C GLY A 38 1.32 -12.35 8.09
N ARG A 39 0.68 -11.23 8.42
CA ARG A 39 -0.62 -10.87 7.85
C ARG A 39 -0.52 -10.52 6.37
N ALA A 40 0.50 -9.77 5.95
CA ALA A 40 0.72 -9.47 4.54
C ALA A 40 0.92 -10.75 3.72
N ARG A 41 1.79 -11.68 4.20
CA ARG A 41 1.98 -12.99 3.60
C ARG A 41 0.68 -13.78 3.53
N THR A 42 -0.07 -13.84 4.63
CA THR A 42 -1.37 -14.54 4.67
C THR A 42 -2.37 -13.94 3.70
N ALA A 43 -2.44 -12.62 3.60
CA ALA A 43 -3.34 -11.93 2.67
C ALA A 43 -3.00 -12.27 1.21
N ILE A 44 -1.72 -12.28 0.86
CA ILE A 44 -1.27 -12.64 -0.49
C ILE A 44 -1.62 -14.10 -0.80
N LEU A 45 -1.26 -15.03 0.09
CA LEU A 45 -1.43 -16.48 -0.17
C LEU A 45 -2.89 -16.92 -0.14
N ARG A 46 -3.73 -16.30 0.68
CA ARG A 46 -5.15 -16.66 0.84
C ARG A 46 -6.10 -15.72 0.11
N CYS A 47 -5.60 -14.85 -0.76
CA CYS A 47 -6.40 -13.86 -1.49
C CYS A 47 -7.33 -13.08 -0.54
N LEU A 48 -6.79 -12.49 0.55
CA LEU A 48 -7.56 -11.69 1.48
C LEU A 48 -7.41 -10.20 1.20
N CYS A 49 -8.45 -9.45 1.49
CA CYS A 49 -8.43 -7.98 1.41
C CYS A 49 -7.52 -7.39 2.48
N GLN A 50 -6.56 -6.54 2.11
CA GLN A 50 -5.64 -5.90 3.05
C GLN A 50 -6.36 -5.00 4.08
N ILE A 51 -7.54 -4.47 3.77
CA ILE A 51 -8.27 -3.56 4.66
C ILE A 51 -9.16 -4.31 5.64
N CYS A 52 -10.09 -5.16 5.16
CA CYS A 52 -11.05 -5.84 6.02
C CYS A 52 -10.62 -7.26 6.46
N GLY A 53 -9.64 -7.89 5.79
CA GLY A 53 -9.17 -9.25 6.08
C GLY A 53 -10.06 -10.37 5.57
N GLN A 54 -11.16 -10.06 4.88
CA GLN A 54 -12.05 -11.06 4.30
C GLN A 54 -11.54 -11.54 2.94
N ALA A 55 -11.94 -12.75 2.53
CA ALA A 55 -11.60 -13.30 1.22
C ALA A 55 -12.08 -12.39 0.09
N LEU A 56 -11.20 -12.16 -0.89
CA LEU A 56 -11.52 -11.40 -2.09
C LEU A 56 -12.60 -12.11 -2.88
N GLN A 57 -13.51 -11.32 -3.45
CA GLN A 57 -14.58 -11.83 -4.30
C GLN A 57 -14.15 -11.88 -5.77
N GLU A 58 -15.11 -11.86 -6.71
CA GLU A 58 -14.86 -11.98 -8.15
C GLU A 58 -13.81 -10.98 -8.68
N ARG A 59 -13.79 -9.76 -8.11
CA ARG A 59 -12.92 -8.66 -8.53
C ARG A 59 -12.21 -8.06 -7.35
N CYS A 60 -10.99 -7.61 -7.57
CA CYS A 60 -10.20 -6.89 -6.57
C CYS A 60 -9.36 -5.80 -7.23
N TYR A 61 -8.84 -4.89 -6.40
CA TYR A 61 -7.92 -3.84 -6.83
C TYR A 61 -6.52 -4.09 -6.31
N LEU A 62 -5.54 -3.94 -7.16
CA LEU A 62 -4.13 -3.75 -6.80
C LEU A 62 -3.83 -2.25 -6.77
N ILE A 63 -3.06 -1.81 -5.79
CA ILE A 63 -2.50 -0.45 -5.78
C ILE A 63 -1.14 -0.53 -6.45
N VAL A 64 -0.95 0.26 -7.51
CA VAL A 64 0.21 0.15 -8.39
C VAL A 64 0.83 1.53 -8.59
N ARG A 65 2.15 1.60 -8.43
CA ARG A 65 3.00 2.74 -8.79
C ARG A 65 3.74 2.45 -10.10
N PRO A 66 4.31 3.46 -10.77
CA PRO A 66 5.15 3.22 -11.95
C PRO A 66 6.27 2.20 -11.71
N ALA A 67 6.95 2.29 -10.57
CA ALA A 67 8.00 1.34 -10.20
C ALA A 67 7.48 -0.09 -9.99
N ASP A 68 6.26 -0.27 -9.49
CA ASP A 68 5.63 -1.58 -9.31
C ASP A 68 5.26 -2.19 -10.68
N ALA A 69 4.74 -1.36 -11.59
CA ALA A 69 4.47 -1.78 -12.97
C ALA A 69 5.75 -2.20 -13.70
N ALA A 70 6.84 -1.45 -13.54
CA ALA A 70 8.14 -1.77 -14.12
C ALA A 70 8.74 -3.07 -13.56
N ARG A 71 8.50 -3.37 -12.27
CA ARG A 71 8.93 -4.63 -11.63
C ARG A 71 8.00 -5.81 -11.90
N GLY A 72 6.86 -5.57 -12.56
CA GLY A 72 5.87 -6.60 -12.85
C GLY A 72 5.04 -7.06 -11.63
N ARG A 73 5.12 -6.37 -10.48
CA ARG A 73 4.39 -6.76 -9.27
C ARG A 73 3.99 -5.58 -8.37
N SER A 74 2.80 -5.69 -7.75
CA SER A 74 2.38 -4.86 -6.62
C SER A 74 2.86 -5.51 -5.31
N PRO A 75 3.58 -4.80 -4.44
CA PRO A 75 4.12 -5.38 -3.21
C PRO A 75 3.06 -5.55 -2.11
N GLU A 76 1.91 -4.90 -2.24
CA GLU A 76 0.85 -4.92 -1.25
C GLU A 76 -0.26 -5.91 -1.64
N PRO A 77 -0.94 -6.55 -0.67
CA PRO A 77 -2.11 -7.36 -0.94
C PRO A 77 -3.24 -6.54 -1.58
N ALA A 78 -4.10 -7.22 -2.35
CA ALA A 78 -5.24 -6.59 -3.00
C ALA A 78 -6.33 -6.16 -2.00
N LEU A 79 -7.29 -5.39 -2.48
CA LEU A 79 -8.44 -4.96 -1.70
C LEU A 79 -9.75 -5.09 -2.48
N HIS A 80 -10.86 -5.18 -1.74
CA HIS A 80 -12.21 -5.20 -2.33
C HIS A 80 -12.53 -3.87 -3.01
N PRO A 81 -13.37 -3.88 -4.05
CA PRO A 81 -13.90 -2.66 -4.66
C PRO A 81 -14.56 -1.71 -3.64
N GLU A 82 -15.25 -2.25 -2.64
CA GLU A 82 -15.93 -1.47 -1.59
C GLU A 82 -14.95 -0.88 -0.55
N CYS A 83 -13.78 -1.51 -0.38
CA CYS A 83 -12.75 -1.01 0.53
C CYS A 83 -11.86 0.08 -0.10
N LEU A 84 -11.79 0.13 -1.44
CA LEU A 84 -10.94 1.10 -2.16
C LEU A 84 -11.32 2.56 -1.88
N PRO A 85 -12.60 2.99 -1.95
CA PRO A 85 -12.95 4.39 -1.68
C PRO A 85 -12.53 4.85 -0.29
N TYR A 86 -12.70 3.98 0.71
CA TYR A 86 -12.28 4.26 2.08
C TYR A 86 -10.75 4.40 2.17
N ALA A 87 -10.01 3.42 1.63
CA ALA A 87 -8.55 3.45 1.61
C ALA A 87 -8.02 4.69 0.87
N ALA A 88 -8.60 5.03 -0.28
CA ALA A 88 -8.21 6.20 -1.06
C ALA A 88 -8.47 7.51 -0.33
N ALA A 89 -9.55 7.60 0.46
CA ALA A 89 -9.88 8.81 1.21
C ALA A 89 -9.02 9.01 2.47
N HIS A 90 -8.60 7.93 3.11
CA HIS A 90 -7.97 7.99 4.44
C HIS A 90 -6.49 7.63 4.46
N CYS A 91 -5.93 7.04 3.39
CA CYS A 91 -4.49 6.84 3.28
C CYS A 91 -3.81 8.14 2.80
N PRO A 92 -2.92 8.75 3.61
CA PRO A 92 -2.26 10.01 3.24
C PRO A 92 -1.48 9.94 1.93
N MET A 93 -0.95 8.76 1.58
CA MET A 93 -0.25 8.56 0.31
C MET A 93 -1.22 8.51 -0.88
N LEU A 94 -2.43 8.01 -0.71
CA LEU A 94 -3.40 7.88 -1.79
C LEU A 94 -4.28 9.13 -1.97
N ASN A 95 -4.60 9.86 -0.88
CA ASN A 95 -5.40 11.07 -0.93
C ASN A 95 -4.59 12.35 -1.21
N GLY A 96 -3.26 12.25 -1.26
CA GLY A 96 -2.37 13.35 -1.57
C GLY A 96 -1.96 14.24 -0.39
N THR A 97 -2.44 13.96 0.84
CA THR A 97 -2.05 14.77 2.01
C THR A 97 -0.59 14.53 2.44
N ALA A 98 -0.02 13.35 2.15
CA ALA A 98 1.42 13.13 2.26
C ALA A 98 2.09 13.39 0.91
N THR A 99 2.94 14.39 0.83
CA THR A 99 3.64 14.78 -0.40
C THR A 99 4.98 14.06 -0.59
N HIS A 100 5.52 13.46 0.49
CA HIS A 100 6.81 12.75 0.47
C HIS A 100 6.70 11.42 1.22
N TYR A 101 7.55 10.49 0.85
CA TYR A 101 7.77 9.27 1.63
C TYR A 101 8.49 9.60 2.94
N ARG A 102 8.19 8.85 3.99
CA ARG A 102 8.84 9.03 5.29
C ARG A 102 10.33 8.72 5.19
N HIS A 103 11.18 9.57 5.80
CA HIS A 103 12.63 9.34 5.87
C HIS A 103 13.01 8.12 6.71
N ARG A 104 12.25 7.84 7.76
CA ARG A 104 12.52 6.72 8.66
C ARG A 104 11.31 5.81 8.72
N PRO A 105 11.51 4.50 8.77
CA PRO A 105 10.42 3.61 9.13
C PRO A 105 9.90 4.04 10.52
N VAL A 106 8.57 4.02 10.68
CA VAL A 106 7.90 4.39 11.95
C VAL A 106 8.45 3.57 13.12
N LEU A 107 9.15 2.47 12.80
CA LEU A 107 9.64 1.49 13.76
C LEU A 107 11.02 1.00 13.37
N ALA A 108 12.02 1.31 14.17
CA ALA A 108 13.28 0.59 14.12
C ALA A 108 13.13 -0.79 14.78
N THR A 109 12.41 -0.91 15.90
CA THR A 109 12.36 -2.13 16.72
C THR A 109 10.98 -2.44 17.31
N HIS A 110 10.06 -1.46 17.33
CA HIS A 110 8.75 -1.60 17.95
C HIS A 110 7.66 -0.89 17.18
N PRO A 111 6.42 -1.48 17.12
CA PRO A 111 5.23 -0.75 16.70
C PRO A 111 5.03 0.45 17.63
N ALA A 112 4.81 1.63 17.07
CA ALA A 112 4.65 2.88 17.79
C ALA A 112 5.93 3.50 18.41
N GLY A 113 7.13 3.07 17.99
CA GLY A 113 8.39 3.67 18.45
C GLY A 113 8.68 3.51 19.96
N ARG A 114 8.02 2.53 20.60
CA ARG A 114 8.22 2.22 22.02
C ARG A 114 8.91 0.87 22.17
N PRO A 115 9.95 0.76 23.02
CA PRO A 115 10.54 -0.52 23.33
C PRO A 115 9.52 -1.44 24.02
N CYS A 116 9.45 -2.71 23.65
CA CYS A 116 8.67 -3.70 24.39
C CYS A 116 9.40 -4.06 25.66
N THR A 117 8.77 -3.85 26.77
CA THR A 117 9.30 -4.20 28.08
C THR A 117 8.96 -5.63 28.47
N ASP A 118 8.14 -6.33 27.70
CA ASP A 118 7.76 -7.71 27.92
C ASP A 118 8.71 -8.65 27.18
N PRO A 119 9.63 -9.35 27.87
CA PRO A 119 10.58 -10.27 27.25
C PRO A 119 9.90 -11.50 26.64
N SER A 120 8.67 -11.83 27.02
CA SER A 120 7.90 -12.96 26.48
C SER A 120 7.03 -12.56 25.28
N CYS A 121 6.96 -11.30 24.94
CA CYS A 121 6.10 -10.81 23.86
C CYS A 121 6.62 -11.26 22.49
N PRO A 122 5.81 -12.01 21.71
CA PRO A 122 6.14 -12.29 20.32
C PRO A 122 5.92 -11.04 19.47
N CYS A 123 6.85 -10.09 19.54
CA CYS A 123 6.73 -8.84 18.80
C CYS A 123 6.52 -9.11 17.31
N PRO A 124 5.51 -8.50 16.68
CA PRO A 124 5.21 -8.74 15.27
C PRO A 124 6.36 -8.26 14.38
N SER A 125 6.67 -9.03 13.37
CA SER A 125 7.67 -8.65 12.37
C SER A 125 7.05 -7.71 11.35
N ARG A 126 7.78 -6.64 11.00
CA ARG A 126 7.40 -5.73 9.94
C ARG A 126 7.72 -6.36 8.57
N SER A 127 6.78 -6.23 7.62
CA SER A 127 7.06 -6.54 6.22
C SER A 127 8.02 -5.47 5.65
N PRO A 128 9.21 -5.87 5.16
CA PRO A 128 10.12 -4.93 4.54
C PRO A 128 9.52 -4.39 3.23
N SER A 129 9.79 -3.14 2.93
CA SER A 129 9.56 -2.58 1.60
C SER A 129 10.91 -2.54 0.89
N GLU A 130 11.05 -3.31 -0.18
CA GLU A 130 12.32 -3.45 -0.93
C GLU A 130 12.85 -2.11 -1.46
N ASP A 131 11.94 -1.21 -1.81
CA ASP A 131 12.28 0.10 -2.36
C ASP A 131 12.29 1.23 -1.31
N HIS A 132 12.07 0.90 -0.02
CA HIS A 132 12.05 1.92 1.02
C HIS A 132 13.35 2.73 1.12
N PRO A 133 14.54 2.15 1.05
CA PRO A 133 15.78 2.93 1.08
C PRO A 133 15.88 3.92 -0.10
N ALA A 134 15.53 3.46 -1.30
CA ALA A 134 15.64 4.26 -2.52
C ALA A 134 14.63 5.43 -2.57
N ARG A 135 13.44 5.28 -1.96
CA ARG A 135 12.39 6.31 -1.96
C ARG A 135 12.29 7.12 -0.67
N SER A 136 13.11 6.81 0.33
CA SER A 136 13.07 7.50 1.63
C SER A 136 13.24 9.01 1.45
N GLY A 137 12.26 9.79 1.87
CA GLY A 137 12.22 11.25 1.70
C GLY A 137 11.94 11.76 0.29
N SER A 138 11.82 10.88 -0.70
CA SER A 138 11.49 11.28 -2.06
C SER A 138 10.06 11.79 -2.17
N PRO A 139 9.75 12.63 -3.18
CA PRO A 139 8.38 13.01 -3.53
C PRO A 139 7.51 11.77 -3.76
N ALA A 140 6.25 11.91 -3.44
CA ALA A 140 5.32 10.79 -3.57
C ALA A 140 5.02 10.48 -5.04
N ASP A 141 5.03 9.19 -5.38
CA ASP A 141 4.72 8.67 -6.70
C ASP A 141 3.26 8.92 -7.13
N ARG A 142 3.02 8.75 -8.41
CA ARG A 142 1.69 8.48 -8.95
C ARG A 142 1.19 7.14 -8.41
N TYR A 143 -0.09 7.09 -8.03
CA TYR A 143 -0.76 5.85 -7.61
C TYR A 143 -1.98 5.56 -8.47
N GLU A 144 -2.10 4.34 -8.89
CA GLU A 144 -3.25 3.83 -9.62
C GLU A 144 -3.86 2.63 -8.90
N ALA A 145 -5.17 2.46 -9.01
CA ALA A 145 -5.86 1.24 -8.65
C ALA A 145 -6.17 0.45 -9.94
N TRP A 146 -5.63 -0.77 -10.03
CA TRP A 146 -5.86 -1.67 -11.15
C TRP A 146 -6.83 -2.76 -10.76
N MET A 147 -8.02 -2.77 -11.38
CA MET A 147 -9.02 -3.81 -11.16
C MET A 147 -8.64 -5.03 -11.97
N ILE A 148 -8.57 -6.18 -11.30
CA ILE A 148 -8.36 -7.49 -11.91
C ILE A 148 -9.46 -8.46 -11.49
N ARG A 149 -9.60 -9.59 -12.22
CA ARG A 149 -10.39 -10.70 -11.71
C ARG A 149 -9.60 -11.48 -10.68
N THR A 150 -10.21 -11.85 -9.57
CA THR A 150 -9.52 -12.60 -8.50
C THR A 150 -8.99 -13.96 -8.98
N ARG A 151 -9.62 -14.58 -9.97
CA ARG A 151 -9.10 -15.81 -10.61
C ARG A 151 -7.76 -15.64 -11.32
N THR A 152 -7.36 -14.40 -11.65
CA THR A 152 -6.05 -14.08 -12.25
C THR A 152 -5.07 -13.52 -11.22
N TYR A 153 -5.44 -13.54 -9.93
CA TYR A 153 -4.56 -13.14 -8.85
C TYR A 153 -3.41 -14.13 -8.72
N LEU A 154 -2.19 -13.68 -8.98
CA LEU A 154 -1.01 -14.53 -9.02
C LEU A 154 0.05 -13.99 -8.06
N PRO A 155 0.34 -14.68 -6.94
CA PRO A 155 1.47 -14.36 -6.08
C PRO A 155 2.81 -14.44 -6.82
N VAL A 156 3.69 -13.49 -6.55
CA VAL A 156 5.09 -13.48 -7.01
C VAL A 156 5.96 -13.79 -5.80
N TYR A 157 6.92 -14.68 -5.97
CA TYR A 157 7.79 -15.15 -4.90
C TYR A 157 9.21 -14.61 -5.04
N ALA A 158 9.93 -14.54 -3.92
CA ALA A 158 11.33 -14.16 -3.92
C ALA A 158 12.18 -15.20 -4.66
N PRO A 159 13.12 -14.79 -5.53
CA PRO A 159 13.91 -15.75 -6.31
C PRO A 159 14.74 -16.73 -5.45
N ASP A 160 15.25 -16.23 -4.33
CA ASP A 160 16.07 -16.97 -3.38
C ASP A 160 15.25 -17.72 -2.30
N ARG A 161 13.95 -17.43 -2.20
CA ARG A 161 13.01 -18.01 -1.22
C ARG A 161 11.66 -18.27 -1.85
N PRO A 162 11.47 -19.40 -2.53
CA PRO A 162 10.26 -19.71 -3.30
C PRO A 162 8.99 -19.89 -2.44
N ASP A 163 9.14 -19.94 -1.12
CA ASP A 163 8.03 -19.97 -0.16
C ASP A 163 7.60 -18.58 0.35
N VAL A 164 8.37 -17.50 0.02
CA VAL A 164 8.11 -16.14 0.50
C VAL A 164 7.49 -15.30 -0.61
N PRO A 165 6.17 -14.98 -0.52
CA PRO A 165 5.55 -14.09 -1.49
C PRO A 165 6.03 -12.65 -1.25
N ILE A 166 6.44 -11.98 -2.33
CA ILE A 166 6.94 -10.60 -2.35
C ILE A 166 5.97 -9.62 -3.02
N GLY A 167 4.83 -10.10 -3.47
CA GLY A 167 3.79 -9.29 -4.10
C GLY A 167 2.85 -10.09 -4.97
N ILE A 168 2.09 -9.37 -5.79
CA ILE A 168 1.09 -9.90 -6.71
C ILE A 168 1.45 -9.43 -8.11
N SER A 169 1.47 -10.34 -9.08
CA SER A 169 1.76 -10.03 -10.47
C SER A 169 0.81 -8.96 -11.02
N VAL A 170 1.37 -7.96 -11.69
CA VAL A 170 0.60 -6.99 -12.48
C VAL A 170 0.61 -7.32 -13.97
N ALA A 171 1.32 -8.38 -14.39
CA ALA A 171 1.31 -8.95 -15.74
C ALA A 171 0.08 -9.85 -15.94
N VAL A 172 -1.11 -9.32 -15.62
CA VAL A 172 -2.40 -10.00 -15.71
C VAL A 172 -3.41 -9.09 -16.41
N PRO A 173 -4.50 -9.64 -16.99
CA PRO A 173 -5.52 -8.81 -17.60
C PRO A 173 -6.14 -7.82 -16.63
N VAL A 174 -5.99 -6.53 -16.93
CA VAL A 174 -6.53 -5.41 -16.15
C VAL A 174 -7.88 -5.00 -16.75
N LEU A 175 -8.94 -5.10 -15.94
CA LEU A 175 -10.30 -4.73 -16.34
C LEU A 175 -10.50 -3.22 -16.36
N ARG A 176 -9.89 -2.51 -15.42
CA ARG A 176 -10.01 -1.06 -15.27
C ARG A 176 -8.80 -0.50 -14.54
N ARG A 177 -8.34 0.68 -14.97
CA ARG A 177 -7.37 1.50 -14.23
C ARG A 177 -8.06 2.75 -13.73
N ARG A 178 -7.76 3.13 -12.51
CA ARG A 178 -8.24 4.36 -11.90
C ARG A 178 -7.06 5.11 -11.28
N LEU A 179 -6.86 6.36 -11.70
CA LEU A 179 -5.90 7.24 -11.04
C LEU A 179 -6.41 7.57 -9.63
N LEU A 180 -5.56 7.39 -8.63
CA LEU A 180 -5.84 7.77 -7.23
C LEU A 180 -5.17 9.11 -6.91
N ARG A 181 -3.91 9.27 -7.33
CA ARG A 181 -3.18 10.55 -7.23
C ARG A 181 -2.14 10.67 -8.34
N THR A 182 -1.82 11.90 -8.70
CA THR A 182 -0.67 12.23 -9.54
C THR A 182 0.63 12.20 -8.73
N ALA A 183 1.77 12.05 -9.41
CA ALA A 183 3.07 12.21 -8.77
C ALA A 183 3.25 13.66 -8.26
N VAL A 184 4.01 13.79 -7.18
CA VAL A 184 4.53 15.10 -6.77
C VAL A 184 5.83 15.32 -7.55
N LEU A 185 5.88 16.38 -8.33
CA LEU A 185 7.07 16.71 -9.12
C LEU A 185 8.14 17.35 -8.23
N THR A 186 9.39 17.02 -8.51
CA THR A 186 10.51 17.78 -7.95
C THR A 186 10.53 19.20 -8.55
N PRO A 187 11.17 20.19 -7.89
CA PRO A 187 11.33 21.52 -8.46
C PRO A 187 11.98 21.54 -9.84
N GLU A 188 12.87 20.60 -10.12
CA GLU A 188 13.50 20.43 -11.43
C GLU A 188 12.53 19.90 -12.48
N GLN A 189 11.77 18.85 -12.14
CA GLN A 189 10.75 18.30 -13.02
C GLN A 189 9.64 19.33 -13.29
N GLN A 190 9.25 20.12 -12.30
CA GLN A 190 8.28 21.19 -12.49
C GLN A 190 8.79 22.22 -13.47
N ARG A 191 10.05 22.70 -13.33
CA ARG A 191 10.66 23.63 -14.29
C ARG A 191 10.69 23.08 -15.71
N LEU A 192 11.03 21.79 -15.88
CA LEU A 192 11.03 21.15 -17.20
C LEU A 192 9.63 21.08 -17.81
N MET A 193 8.62 20.78 -17.00
CA MET A 193 7.23 20.79 -17.44
C MET A 193 6.76 22.18 -17.84
N ASP A 194 7.12 23.21 -17.07
CA ASP A 194 6.76 24.60 -17.35
C ASP A 194 7.42 25.08 -18.66
N LEU A 195 8.68 24.74 -18.89
CA LEU A 195 9.38 25.00 -20.14
C LEU A 195 8.73 24.30 -21.33
N TRP A 196 8.35 23.04 -21.17
CA TRP A 196 7.69 22.28 -22.22
C TRP A 196 6.31 22.89 -22.59
N HIS A 197 5.51 23.26 -21.58
CA HIS A 197 4.24 23.95 -21.82
C HIS A 197 4.43 25.27 -22.57
N ALA A 198 5.41 26.10 -22.17
CA ALA A 198 5.71 27.35 -22.85
C ALA A 198 6.05 27.15 -24.34
N LEU A 199 6.85 26.12 -24.66
CA LEU A 199 7.18 25.78 -26.05
C LEU A 199 5.97 25.31 -26.88
N MET A 200 5.04 24.61 -26.24
CA MET A 200 3.82 24.11 -26.93
C MET A 200 2.77 25.20 -27.14
N ASP A 201 2.71 26.20 -26.25
CA ASP A 201 1.78 27.33 -26.36
C ASP A 201 2.22 28.37 -27.40
N GLU A 202 3.52 28.36 -27.81
CA GLU A 202 4.08 29.24 -28.87
C GLU A 202 3.95 28.62 -30.28
N SER A 203 3.42 27.40 -30.40
CA SER A 203 3.29 26.66 -31.68
C SER A 203 1.87 26.63 -32.19
#